data_9f9d6eff36081a61385263eaf2d17493
#
_entry.id   9f9d6eff36081a61385263eaf2d17493
#
_cell.length_a   1.000
_cell.length_b   1.000
_cell.length_c   1.000
_cell.angle_alpha   90.00
_cell.angle_beta   90.00
_cell.angle_gamma   90.00
#
_symmetry.space_group_name_H-M   'P 1'
#
loop_
_entity.id
_entity.type
_entity.pdbx_description
1 polymer ?
#
loop_
_entity_poly.entity_id
_entity_poly.type
_entity_poly.pdbx_seq_one_letter_code
_entity_poly.pdbx_strand_id
1 'polypeptide(L)'
;FFQAEDGIRDDATAANMEEIKKQYPLLSILQLNSSGQGPVIGYANYKDTADINKYLAMPEIKAELPKDLRLKWGVSPSEFDKKGQTFELYAIKSTERNGKAPLEGDVVTDAKDEFDQYSKPAVSMTMNSDGARRWAQLTKQNIGRSIAIVLDNYVYSAPNVNSEITGGRSQITGHFTPEQAKDLANVLKSGKMPAPAHIVQEDIVGPSLG
;
A
#
# COMPACT_ATOMS: atom_id res chain seq x y z
N PHE A 1 26.08 -5.93 18.60
CA PHE A 1 26.08 -4.89 19.66
C PHE A 1 27.07 -3.81 19.23
N PHE A 2 26.58 -2.68 18.76
CA PHE A 2 27.40 -1.47 18.64
C PHE A 2 26.82 -0.42 19.58
N GLN A 3 27.60 -0.05 20.59
CA GLN A 3 27.34 1.10 21.44
C GLN A 3 27.61 2.37 20.63
N ALA A 4 26.68 3.29 20.64
CA ALA A 4 26.83 4.61 20.05
C ALA A 4 27.60 5.51 21.04
N GLU A 5 28.69 6.10 20.60
CA GLU A 5 29.29 7.27 21.22
C GLU A 5 28.76 8.52 20.54
N ASP A 6 28.09 9.34 21.32
CA ASP A 6 27.53 10.61 20.90
C ASP A 6 28.61 11.67 20.68
N GLY A 7 28.56 12.38 19.55
CA GLY A 7 29.19 13.68 19.40
C GLY A 7 30.05 13.95 18.17
N ILE A 8 30.39 12.95 17.32
CA ILE A 8 31.23 13.18 16.09
C ILE A 8 30.58 12.64 14.83
N ARG A 9 29.27 12.33 14.86
CA ARG A 9 28.60 11.56 13.79
C ARG A 9 27.76 12.37 12.81
N ASP A 10 27.41 13.60 13.07
CA ASP A 10 26.45 14.31 12.24
C ASP A 10 27.03 14.74 10.89
N ASP A 11 28.26 15.24 10.85
CA ASP A 11 28.88 15.70 9.60
C ASP A 11 29.38 14.53 8.73
N ALA A 12 29.93 13.48 9.35
CA ALA A 12 30.38 12.29 8.63
C ALA A 12 29.22 11.46 8.07
N THR A 13 28.07 11.43 8.76
CA THR A 13 26.84 10.77 8.28
C THR A 13 26.18 11.52 7.14
N ALA A 14 26.18 12.85 7.16
CA ALA A 14 25.62 13.66 6.09
C ALA A 14 26.43 13.54 4.79
N ALA A 15 27.76 13.62 4.87
CA ALA A 15 28.65 13.44 3.71
C ALA A 15 28.54 12.02 3.11
N ASN A 16 28.46 10.99 3.96
CA ASN A 16 28.26 9.61 3.53
C ASN A 16 26.88 9.39 2.88
N MET A 17 25.84 10.05 3.37
CA MET A 17 24.50 10.01 2.78
C MET A 17 24.46 10.68 1.41
N GLU A 18 25.16 11.78 1.21
CA GLU A 18 25.27 12.46 -0.09
C GLU A 18 26.01 11.58 -1.12
N GLU A 19 27.08 10.90 -0.73
CA GLU A 19 27.80 9.95 -1.57
C GLU A 19 26.93 8.72 -1.92
N ILE A 20 26.22 8.16 -0.94
CA ILE A 20 25.28 7.05 -1.14
C ILE A 20 24.15 7.47 -2.09
N LYS A 21 23.60 8.66 -1.96
CA LYS A 21 22.59 9.19 -2.87
C LYS A 21 23.10 9.36 -4.30
N LYS A 22 24.34 9.76 -4.49
CA LYS A 22 24.97 9.84 -5.82
C LYS A 22 25.19 8.45 -6.43
N GLN A 23 25.59 7.49 -5.62
CA GLN A 23 25.84 6.12 -6.06
C GLN A 23 24.53 5.33 -6.27
N TYR A 24 23.50 5.62 -5.47
CA TYR A 24 22.19 4.96 -5.51
C TYR A 24 21.06 6.01 -5.66
N PRO A 25 20.78 6.47 -6.88
CA PRO A 25 19.76 7.52 -7.12
C PRO A 25 18.38 7.19 -6.55
N LEU A 26 18.01 5.90 -6.48
CA LEU A 26 16.76 5.46 -5.87
C LEU A 26 16.64 5.90 -4.40
N LEU A 27 17.72 5.83 -3.63
CA LEU A 27 17.73 6.24 -2.23
C LEU A 27 17.68 7.76 -2.01
N SER A 28 17.84 8.54 -3.09
CA SER A 28 17.66 10.00 -3.03
C SER A 28 16.19 10.42 -3.05
N ILE A 29 15.31 9.57 -3.62
CA ILE A 29 13.89 9.85 -3.84
C ILE A 29 12.97 8.89 -3.07
N LEU A 30 13.48 7.75 -2.60
CA LEU A 30 12.76 6.78 -1.78
C LEU A 30 13.34 6.75 -0.36
N GLN A 31 12.58 7.20 0.61
CA GLN A 31 12.93 7.10 2.01
C GLN A 31 12.52 5.72 2.54
N LEU A 32 13.49 4.89 2.90
CA LEU A 32 13.22 3.56 3.45
C LEU A 32 12.62 3.65 4.85
N ASN A 33 11.69 2.74 5.14
CA ASN A 33 11.14 2.57 6.48
C ASN A 33 12.13 1.82 7.36
N SER A 34 12.79 2.53 8.27
CA SER A 34 13.80 1.96 9.18
C SER A 34 13.21 1.13 10.33
N SER A 35 11.89 1.18 10.55
CA SER A 35 11.27 0.41 11.65
C SER A 35 11.32 -1.09 11.42
N GLY A 36 11.40 -1.54 10.17
CA GLY A 36 11.37 -2.96 9.81
C GLY A 36 10.09 -3.69 10.18
N GLN A 37 9.05 -2.94 10.58
CA GLN A 37 7.76 -3.49 10.99
C GLN A 37 6.66 -3.10 10.01
N GLY A 38 5.71 -4.01 9.80
CA GLY A 38 4.58 -3.81 8.92
C GLY A 38 4.90 -3.98 7.44
N PRO A 39 3.89 -3.79 6.56
CA PRO A 39 4.01 -4.01 5.13
C PRO A 39 4.62 -2.83 4.37
N VAL A 40 4.74 -1.66 4.98
CA VAL A 40 5.30 -0.44 4.36
C VAL A 40 6.81 -0.47 4.43
N ILE A 41 7.47 -0.46 3.29
CA ILE A 41 8.94 -0.50 3.18
C ILE A 41 9.57 0.85 2.91
N GLY A 42 8.80 1.83 2.50
CA GLY A 42 9.32 3.16 2.23
C GLY A 42 8.25 4.19 1.92
N TYR A 43 8.71 5.41 1.78
CA TYR A 43 7.91 6.61 1.55
C TYR A 43 8.53 7.43 0.42
N ALA A 44 7.72 8.01 -0.43
CA ALA A 44 8.19 8.90 -1.47
C ALA A 44 7.17 9.99 -1.80
N ASN A 45 7.68 11.10 -2.35
CA ASN A 45 6.80 12.13 -2.89
C ASN A 45 6.08 11.59 -4.14
N TYR A 46 4.82 11.99 -4.35
CA TYR A 46 4.02 11.55 -5.50
C TYR A 46 4.71 11.84 -6.84
N LYS A 47 5.51 12.90 -6.93
CA LYS A 47 6.25 13.28 -8.14
C LYS A 47 7.34 12.27 -8.51
N ASP A 48 7.89 11.58 -7.52
CA ASP A 48 9.01 10.66 -7.69
C ASP A 48 8.57 9.21 -7.90
N THR A 49 7.29 8.90 -7.69
CA THR A 49 6.76 7.51 -7.77
C THR A 49 6.99 6.87 -9.13
N ALA A 50 6.85 7.64 -10.22
CA ALA A 50 7.08 7.15 -11.57
C ALA A 50 8.54 6.77 -11.81
N ASP A 51 9.48 7.57 -11.33
CA ASP A 51 10.92 7.30 -11.47
C ASP A 51 11.35 6.14 -10.57
N ILE A 52 10.81 6.05 -9.35
CA ILE A 52 11.01 4.89 -8.48
C ILE A 52 10.53 3.62 -9.18
N ASN A 53 9.35 3.64 -9.80
CA ASN A 53 8.82 2.49 -10.53
C ASN A 53 9.74 2.07 -11.69
N LYS A 54 10.35 3.02 -12.40
CA LYS A 54 11.34 2.73 -13.46
C LYS A 54 12.58 2.04 -12.88
N TYR A 55 13.12 2.52 -11.77
CA TYR A 55 14.26 1.89 -11.11
C TYR A 55 13.92 0.46 -10.64
N LEU A 56 12.78 0.29 -9.99
CA LEU A 56 12.33 -1.03 -9.51
C LEU A 56 12.01 -2.01 -10.65
N ALA A 57 11.74 -1.51 -11.85
CA ALA A 57 11.50 -2.32 -13.05
C ALA A 57 12.79 -2.75 -13.78
N MET A 58 13.95 -2.19 -13.42
CA MET A 58 15.23 -2.56 -14.03
C MET A 58 15.53 -4.05 -13.80
N PRO A 59 16.00 -4.78 -14.83
CA PRO A 59 16.29 -6.20 -14.73
C PRO A 59 17.26 -6.56 -13.60
N GLU A 60 18.27 -5.72 -13.39
CA GLU A 60 19.29 -5.90 -12.36
C GLU A 60 18.66 -5.85 -10.96
N ILE A 61 17.79 -4.87 -10.71
CA ILE A 61 17.11 -4.73 -9.42
C ILE A 61 16.08 -5.85 -9.24
N LYS A 62 15.33 -6.17 -10.30
CA LYS A 62 14.38 -7.29 -10.26
C LYS A 62 15.02 -8.64 -9.96
N ALA A 63 16.26 -8.85 -10.41
CA ALA A 63 16.99 -10.10 -10.16
C ALA A 63 17.34 -10.28 -8.68
N GLU A 64 17.56 -9.17 -7.96
CA GLU A 64 17.90 -9.17 -6.54
C GLU A 64 16.65 -9.29 -5.63
N LEU A 65 15.46 -8.99 -6.16
CA LEU A 65 14.21 -9.06 -5.39
C LEU A 65 13.59 -10.47 -5.42
N PRO A 66 12.95 -10.89 -4.32
CA PRO A 66 12.22 -12.15 -4.29
C PRO A 66 11.17 -12.22 -5.41
N LYS A 67 11.06 -13.36 -6.08
CA LYS A 67 10.14 -13.55 -7.22
C LYS A 67 8.67 -13.41 -6.87
N ASP A 68 8.32 -13.69 -5.63
CA ASP A 68 6.98 -13.57 -5.06
C ASP A 68 6.68 -12.18 -4.48
N LEU A 69 7.64 -11.26 -4.50
CA LEU A 69 7.47 -9.88 -4.05
C LEU A 69 6.73 -9.06 -5.10
N ARG A 70 5.76 -8.29 -4.64
CA ARG A 70 5.06 -7.24 -5.41
C ARG A 70 5.14 -5.94 -4.65
N LEU A 71 5.64 -4.91 -5.29
CA LEU A 71 5.72 -3.56 -4.73
C LEU A 71 4.56 -2.73 -5.28
N LYS A 72 3.80 -2.11 -4.38
CA LYS A 72 2.61 -1.33 -4.74
C LYS A 72 2.48 -0.10 -3.87
N TRP A 73 2.04 0.99 -4.49
CA TRP A 73 1.78 2.25 -3.79
C TRP A 73 0.44 2.23 -3.08
N GLY A 74 0.36 2.93 -1.97
CA GLY A 74 -0.91 3.26 -1.33
C GLY A 74 -1.74 4.19 -2.23
N VAL A 75 -3.06 4.04 -2.21
CA VAL A 75 -3.99 4.90 -2.98
C VAL A 75 -4.10 6.29 -2.36
N SER A 76 -3.88 6.40 -1.06
CA SER A 76 -3.96 7.65 -0.30
C SER A 76 -2.57 8.08 0.18
N PRO A 77 -2.36 9.39 0.38
CA PRO A 77 -1.15 9.88 1.04
C PRO A 77 -1.01 9.31 2.45
N SER A 78 0.24 9.22 2.90
CA SER A 78 0.54 8.80 4.28
C SER A 78 -0.07 9.75 5.31
N GLU A 79 -0.60 9.20 6.39
CA GLU A 79 -1.18 9.96 7.50
C GLU A 79 -0.22 10.96 8.15
N PHE A 80 1.06 10.65 8.10
CA PHE A 80 2.10 11.50 8.70
C PHE A 80 2.37 12.77 7.88
N ASP A 81 1.95 12.79 6.61
CA ASP A 81 2.15 13.93 5.74
C ASP A 81 0.90 14.81 5.65
N LYS A 82 0.88 15.87 6.46
CA LYS A 82 -0.19 16.88 6.45
C LYS A 82 -0.37 17.61 5.11
N LYS A 83 0.64 17.57 4.23
CA LYS A 83 0.58 18.18 2.89
C LYS A 83 -0.03 17.25 1.84
N GLY A 84 -0.20 15.97 2.16
CA GLY A 84 -0.77 14.99 1.27
C GLY A 84 0.07 14.67 0.04
N GLN A 85 1.39 14.82 0.12
CA GLN A 85 2.30 14.64 -1.01
C GLN A 85 3.13 13.35 -0.92
N THR A 86 3.17 12.71 0.24
CA THR A 86 3.98 11.53 0.51
C THR A 86 3.12 10.28 0.48
N PHE A 87 3.53 9.30 -0.33
CA PHE A 87 2.84 8.02 -0.48
C PHE A 87 3.69 6.89 0.08
N GLU A 88 3.02 5.86 0.55
CA GLU A 88 3.61 4.65 1.13
C GLU A 88 3.84 3.59 0.07
N LEU A 89 5.03 3.00 0.05
CA LEU A 89 5.36 1.84 -0.79
C LEU A 89 5.22 0.57 0.03
N TYR A 90 4.34 -0.30 -0.41
CA TYR A 90 4.03 -1.58 0.24
C TYR A 90 4.78 -2.73 -0.42
N ALA A 91 5.32 -3.63 0.40
CA ALA A 91 5.84 -4.93 -0.01
C ALA A 91 4.78 -6.00 0.23
N ILE A 92 4.29 -6.62 -0.84
CA ILE A 92 3.23 -7.62 -0.80
C ILE A 92 3.80 -8.93 -1.30
N LYS A 93 3.55 -10.02 -0.56
CA LYS A 93 3.89 -11.36 -0.99
C LYS A 93 2.74 -11.93 -1.84
N SER A 94 3.06 -12.28 -3.09
CA SER A 94 2.13 -13.00 -3.97
C SER A 94 2.27 -14.50 -3.73
N THR A 95 1.23 -15.13 -3.20
CA THR A 95 1.24 -16.57 -2.88
C THR A 95 0.85 -17.43 -4.07
N GLU A 96 0.19 -16.87 -5.07
CA GLU A 96 -0.23 -17.59 -6.27
C GLU A 96 0.87 -17.55 -7.36
N ARG A 97 1.12 -18.71 -7.99
CA ARG A 97 2.15 -18.85 -9.03
C ARG A 97 1.91 -17.97 -10.27
N ASN A 98 0.65 -17.64 -10.54
CA ASN A 98 0.23 -16.79 -11.65
C ASN A 98 0.22 -15.30 -11.32
N GLY A 99 0.62 -14.91 -10.10
CA GLY A 99 0.60 -13.53 -9.62
C GLY A 99 -0.79 -12.98 -9.29
N LYS A 100 -1.83 -13.81 -9.34
CA LYS A 100 -3.18 -13.43 -8.93
C LYS A 100 -3.30 -13.33 -7.42
N ALA A 101 -4.33 -12.62 -6.96
CA ALA A 101 -4.69 -12.60 -5.55
C ALA A 101 -5.28 -13.97 -5.13
N PRO A 102 -5.02 -14.44 -3.90
CA PRO A 102 -5.64 -15.67 -3.39
C PRO A 102 -7.16 -15.53 -3.23
N LEU A 103 -7.66 -14.30 -3.19
CA LEU A 103 -9.08 -13.97 -3.19
C LEU A 103 -9.31 -12.81 -4.16
N GLU A 104 -10.18 -13.02 -5.15
CA GLU A 104 -10.57 -12.02 -6.14
C GLU A 104 -11.93 -11.41 -5.78
N GLY A 105 -12.26 -10.26 -6.35
CA GLY A 105 -13.48 -9.51 -6.00
C GLY A 105 -14.79 -10.16 -6.44
N ASP A 106 -14.74 -11.18 -7.30
CA ASP A 106 -15.91 -11.93 -7.80
C ASP A 106 -16.67 -12.70 -6.71
N VAL A 107 -16.01 -12.97 -5.57
CA VAL A 107 -16.65 -13.62 -4.41
C VAL A 107 -17.42 -12.65 -3.53
N VAL A 108 -17.27 -11.34 -3.72
CA VAL A 108 -18.00 -10.31 -2.94
C VAL A 108 -19.41 -10.17 -3.47
N THR A 109 -20.40 -10.39 -2.61
CA THR A 109 -21.82 -10.32 -2.95
C THR A 109 -22.46 -8.98 -2.59
N ASP A 110 -21.94 -8.33 -1.57
CA ASP A 110 -22.38 -6.99 -1.15
C ASP A 110 -21.24 -6.25 -0.45
N ALA A 111 -21.24 -4.93 -0.60
CA ALA A 111 -20.32 -4.05 0.12
C ALA A 111 -21.00 -2.70 0.36
N LYS A 112 -20.72 -2.09 1.52
CA LYS A 112 -21.28 -0.82 1.93
C LYS A 112 -20.23 0.00 2.66
N ASP A 113 -20.23 1.29 2.40
CA ASP A 113 -19.53 2.26 3.21
C ASP A 113 -20.26 2.44 4.55
N GLU A 114 -19.51 2.51 5.61
CA GLU A 114 -20.02 2.68 6.97
C GLU A 114 -18.96 3.40 7.84
N PHE A 115 -19.29 3.62 9.10
CA PHE A 115 -18.33 4.09 10.08
C PHE A 115 -18.02 2.97 11.08
N ASP A 116 -16.74 2.86 11.43
CA ASP A 116 -16.31 1.92 12.47
C ASP A 116 -16.71 2.42 13.88
N GLN A 117 -16.39 1.62 14.90
CA GLN A 117 -16.67 1.95 16.30
C GLN A 117 -15.99 3.23 16.80
N TYR A 118 -15.02 3.77 16.04
CA TYR A 118 -14.30 5.01 16.32
C TYR A 118 -14.76 6.17 15.43
N SER A 119 -15.91 6.01 14.74
CA SER A 119 -16.43 6.97 13.77
C SER A 119 -15.49 7.27 12.60
N LYS A 120 -14.62 6.33 12.24
CA LYS A 120 -13.77 6.43 11.06
C LYS A 120 -14.45 5.74 9.88
N PRO A 121 -14.30 6.28 8.64
CA PRO A 121 -14.82 5.63 7.46
C PRO A 121 -14.27 4.21 7.30
N ALA A 122 -15.14 3.27 6.99
CA ALA A 122 -14.84 1.86 6.81
C ALA A 122 -15.73 1.28 5.72
N VAL A 123 -15.43 0.07 5.29
CA VAL A 123 -16.25 -0.66 4.31
C VAL A 123 -16.60 -2.04 4.87
N SER A 124 -17.87 -2.32 5.03
CA SER A 124 -18.33 -3.69 5.29
C SER A 124 -18.48 -4.44 3.98
N MET A 125 -18.05 -5.69 3.94
CA MET A 125 -18.23 -6.57 2.80
C MET A 125 -18.81 -7.92 3.21
N THR A 126 -19.61 -8.50 2.33
CA THR A 126 -20.16 -9.84 2.46
C THR A 126 -19.73 -10.66 1.26
N MET A 127 -19.34 -11.89 1.51
CA MET A 127 -18.88 -12.84 0.49
C MET A 127 -19.86 -14.00 0.33
N ASN A 128 -19.83 -14.65 -0.84
CA ASN A 128 -20.49 -15.93 -1.03
C ASN A 128 -19.81 -17.03 -0.21
N SER A 129 -20.38 -18.24 -0.24
CA SER A 129 -19.88 -19.37 0.56
C SER A 129 -18.46 -19.81 0.20
N ASP A 130 -18.06 -19.68 -1.07
CA ASP A 130 -16.70 -19.99 -1.49
C ASP A 130 -15.70 -18.93 -1.00
N GLY A 131 -16.04 -17.66 -1.17
CA GLY A 131 -15.27 -16.54 -0.64
C GLY A 131 -15.14 -16.61 0.88
N ALA A 132 -16.21 -16.93 1.59
CA ALA A 132 -16.18 -17.09 3.05
C ALA A 132 -15.18 -18.15 3.51
N ARG A 133 -15.13 -19.30 2.83
CA ARG A 133 -14.18 -20.38 3.15
C ARG A 133 -12.74 -19.96 2.88
N ARG A 134 -12.50 -19.37 1.70
CA ARG A 134 -11.15 -18.89 1.31
C ARG A 134 -10.68 -17.77 2.24
N TRP A 135 -11.59 -16.86 2.61
CA TRP A 135 -11.28 -15.76 3.52
C TRP A 135 -10.93 -16.25 4.92
N ALA A 136 -11.71 -17.23 5.46
CA ALA A 136 -11.40 -17.85 6.73
C ALA A 136 -10.01 -18.53 6.71
N GLN A 137 -9.69 -19.27 5.66
CA GLN A 137 -8.39 -19.91 5.51
C GLN A 137 -7.25 -18.87 5.39
N LEU A 138 -7.44 -17.83 4.57
CA LEU A 138 -6.46 -16.77 4.35
C LEU A 138 -6.17 -16.00 5.64
N THR A 139 -7.21 -15.61 6.37
CA THR A 139 -7.06 -14.91 7.64
C THR A 139 -6.43 -15.80 8.70
N LYS A 140 -6.80 -17.08 8.79
CA LYS A 140 -6.18 -18.06 9.70
C LYS A 140 -4.67 -18.20 9.46
N GLN A 141 -4.25 -18.29 8.21
CA GLN A 141 -2.83 -18.44 7.84
C GLN A 141 -2.01 -17.16 8.05
N ASN A 142 -2.67 -16.02 8.19
CA ASN A 142 -2.03 -14.72 8.31
C ASN A 142 -2.29 -14.02 9.65
N ILE A 143 -2.67 -14.74 10.68
CA ILE A 143 -2.82 -14.18 12.04
C ILE A 143 -1.50 -13.54 12.46
N GLY A 144 -1.55 -12.30 12.94
CA GLY A 144 -0.39 -11.48 13.30
C GLY A 144 0.34 -10.85 12.11
N ARG A 145 -0.18 -11.01 10.88
CA ARG A 145 0.33 -10.40 9.65
C ARG A 145 -0.73 -9.51 9.02
N SER A 146 -0.32 -8.68 8.07
CA SER A 146 -1.23 -7.83 7.30
C SER A 146 -1.71 -8.54 6.05
N ILE A 147 -2.98 -8.32 5.68
CA ILE A 147 -3.53 -8.68 4.38
C ILE A 147 -3.81 -7.40 3.60
N ALA A 148 -3.16 -7.25 2.44
CA ALA A 148 -3.37 -6.08 1.60
C ALA A 148 -4.61 -6.23 0.72
N ILE A 149 -5.42 -5.18 0.67
CA ILE A 149 -6.54 -5.03 -0.24
C ILE A 149 -6.07 -4.14 -1.38
N VAL A 150 -5.95 -4.74 -2.55
CA VAL A 150 -5.38 -4.10 -3.74
C VAL A 150 -6.45 -3.97 -4.82
N LEU A 151 -6.64 -2.77 -5.33
CA LEU A 151 -7.50 -2.46 -6.47
C LEU A 151 -6.73 -1.57 -7.44
N ASP A 152 -6.90 -1.78 -8.72
CA ASP A 152 -6.24 -1.00 -9.78
C ASP A 152 -4.73 -0.78 -9.54
N ASN A 153 -4.07 -1.80 -9.01
CA ASN A 153 -2.64 -1.77 -8.71
C ASN A 153 -2.22 -0.92 -7.50
N TYR A 154 -3.17 -0.36 -6.74
CA TYR A 154 -2.92 0.42 -5.52
C TYR A 154 -3.41 -0.30 -4.27
N VAL A 155 -2.72 -0.09 -3.16
CA VAL A 155 -3.13 -0.60 -1.85
C VAL A 155 -4.12 0.38 -1.22
N TYR A 156 -5.33 -0.10 -1.00
CA TYR A 156 -6.37 0.67 -0.31
C TYR A 156 -6.28 0.53 1.20
N SER A 157 -5.94 -0.67 1.66
CA SER A 157 -5.78 -0.97 3.07
C SER A 157 -4.91 -2.20 3.26
N ALA A 158 -4.21 -2.30 4.38
CA ALA A 158 -3.41 -3.47 4.75
C ALA A 158 -3.56 -3.75 6.26
N PRO A 159 -4.78 -4.06 6.75
CA PRO A 159 -5.01 -4.30 8.16
C PRO A 159 -4.31 -5.55 8.67
N ASN A 160 -3.90 -5.52 9.93
CA ASN A 160 -3.42 -6.70 10.64
C ASN A 160 -4.57 -7.68 10.92
N VAL A 161 -4.29 -8.95 10.74
CA VAL A 161 -5.23 -10.02 11.06
C VAL A 161 -5.05 -10.44 12.51
N ASN A 162 -6.07 -10.20 13.33
CA ASN A 162 -6.03 -10.56 14.74
C ASN A 162 -6.56 -11.98 15.01
N SER A 163 -7.46 -12.48 14.16
CA SER A 163 -8.07 -13.81 14.29
C SER A 163 -8.59 -14.30 12.95
N GLU A 164 -8.89 -15.57 12.88
CA GLU A 164 -9.63 -16.17 11.75
C GLU A 164 -11.01 -15.50 11.61
N ILE A 165 -11.36 -15.07 10.40
CA ILE A 165 -12.64 -14.43 10.11
C ILE A 165 -13.53 -15.43 9.36
N THR A 166 -14.48 -16.02 10.08
CA THR A 166 -15.45 -16.96 9.54
C THR A 166 -16.77 -16.26 9.16
N GLY A 167 -17.60 -16.92 8.36
CA GLY A 167 -18.96 -16.43 8.06
C GLY A 167 -19.07 -15.45 6.89
N GLY A 168 -17.96 -15.11 6.21
CA GLY A 168 -17.97 -14.33 4.97
C GLY A 168 -18.37 -12.86 5.13
N ARG A 169 -18.36 -12.33 6.34
CA ARG A 169 -18.51 -10.90 6.61
C ARG A 169 -17.23 -10.34 7.16
N SER A 170 -16.81 -9.20 6.65
CA SER A 170 -15.60 -8.54 7.09
C SER A 170 -15.76 -7.02 6.99
N GLN A 171 -15.09 -6.31 7.88
CA GLN A 171 -14.98 -4.85 7.82
C GLN A 171 -13.55 -4.49 7.42
N ILE A 172 -13.44 -3.68 6.37
CA ILE A 172 -12.19 -3.12 5.91
C ILE A 172 -12.03 -1.77 6.59
N THR A 173 -11.05 -1.67 7.45
CA THR A 173 -10.64 -0.43 8.10
C THR A 173 -9.37 0.10 7.46
N GLY A 174 -9.21 1.41 7.45
CA GLY A 174 -8.04 2.07 6.87
C GLY A 174 -8.18 3.58 6.98
N HIS A 175 -7.26 4.29 6.33
CA HIS A 175 -7.26 5.75 6.29
C HIS A 175 -8.05 6.24 5.08
N PHE A 176 -9.35 5.97 5.09
CA PHE A 176 -10.26 6.39 4.04
C PHE A 176 -10.87 7.75 4.35
N THR A 177 -11.03 8.58 3.31
CA THR A 177 -12.06 9.60 3.35
C THR A 177 -13.43 8.94 3.16
N PRO A 178 -14.55 9.58 3.53
CA PRO A 178 -15.89 9.02 3.26
C PRO A 178 -16.10 8.70 1.78
N GLU A 179 -15.59 9.54 0.87
CA GLU A 179 -15.66 9.34 -0.58
C GLU A 179 -14.88 8.08 -0.99
N GLN A 180 -13.67 7.91 -0.49
CA GLN A 180 -12.85 6.73 -0.78
C GLN A 180 -13.48 5.44 -0.27
N ALA A 181 -14.09 5.46 0.92
CA ALA A 181 -14.82 4.31 1.44
C ALA A 181 -16.01 3.96 0.56
N LYS A 182 -16.77 4.97 0.09
CA LYS A 182 -17.90 4.78 -0.81
C LYS A 182 -17.45 4.22 -2.16
N ASP A 183 -16.37 4.76 -2.73
CA ASP A 183 -15.83 4.27 -4.01
C ASP A 183 -15.35 2.83 -3.88
N LEU A 184 -14.64 2.49 -2.82
CA LEU A 184 -14.21 1.13 -2.52
C LEU A 184 -15.39 0.17 -2.38
N ALA A 185 -16.44 0.58 -1.66
CA ALA A 185 -17.67 -0.22 -1.52
C ALA A 185 -18.34 -0.48 -2.88
N ASN A 186 -18.44 0.54 -3.73
CA ASN A 186 -19.01 0.43 -5.07
C ASN A 186 -18.21 -0.53 -5.96
N VAL A 187 -16.88 -0.44 -5.92
CA VAL A 187 -15.99 -1.33 -6.68
C VAL A 187 -16.14 -2.77 -6.22
N LEU A 188 -16.10 -3.01 -4.91
CA LEU A 188 -16.26 -4.35 -4.34
C LEU A 188 -17.63 -4.95 -4.68
N LYS A 189 -18.69 -4.15 -4.61
CA LYS A 189 -20.06 -4.61 -4.91
C LYS A 189 -20.24 -4.92 -6.39
N SER A 190 -19.61 -4.18 -7.29
CA SER A 190 -19.73 -4.41 -8.73
C SER A 190 -19.01 -5.66 -9.21
N GLY A 191 -18.08 -6.21 -8.42
CA GLY A 191 -17.21 -7.32 -8.82
C GLY A 191 -16.37 -7.04 -10.07
N LYS A 192 -16.49 -5.82 -10.62
CA LYS A 192 -15.75 -5.36 -11.77
C LYS A 192 -14.65 -4.42 -11.27
N MET A 193 -13.41 -4.72 -11.63
CA MET A 193 -12.38 -3.71 -11.54
C MET A 193 -12.81 -2.53 -12.41
N PRO A 194 -12.88 -1.29 -11.89
CA PRO A 194 -13.02 -0.14 -12.77
C PRO A 194 -11.85 -0.17 -13.74
N ALA A 195 -12.09 0.26 -14.97
CA ALA A 195 -11.01 0.56 -15.91
C ALA A 195 -9.98 1.44 -15.17
N PRO A 196 -8.67 1.23 -15.37
CA PRO A 196 -7.65 1.91 -14.59
C PRO A 196 -7.97 3.40 -14.59
N ALA A 197 -8.32 3.93 -13.43
CA ALA A 197 -8.44 5.36 -13.26
C ALA A 197 -7.01 5.88 -13.40
N HIS A 198 -6.69 6.42 -14.56
CA HIS A 198 -5.50 7.22 -14.69
C HIS A 198 -5.64 8.31 -13.65
N ILE A 199 -4.65 8.41 -12.76
CA ILE A 199 -4.48 9.64 -11.99
C ILE A 199 -4.28 10.69 -13.07
N VAL A 200 -5.36 11.42 -13.38
CA VAL A 200 -5.26 12.61 -14.21
C VAL A 200 -4.41 13.53 -13.39
N GLN A 201 -3.18 13.69 -13.81
CA GLN A 201 -2.32 14.74 -13.33
C GLN A 201 -3.08 16.01 -13.65
N GLU A 202 -3.78 16.58 -12.68
CA GLU A 202 -4.24 17.97 -12.81
C GLU A 202 -2.95 18.79 -12.86
N ASP A 203 -2.57 19.15 -14.06
CA ASP A 203 -1.70 20.27 -14.31
C ASP A 203 -2.39 21.48 -13.66
N ILE A 204 -1.93 21.83 -12.47
CA ILE A 204 -2.23 23.12 -11.89
C ILE A 204 -1.51 24.11 -12.80
N VAL A 205 -2.21 24.56 -13.83
CA VAL A 205 -1.81 25.71 -14.61
C VAL A 205 -1.86 26.88 -13.63
N GLY A 206 -0.69 27.23 -13.12
CA GLY A 206 -0.54 28.47 -12.36
C GLY A 206 -1.04 29.65 -13.23
N PRO A 207 -1.66 30.66 -12.63
CA PRO A 207 -2.13 31.82 -13.38
C PRO A 207 -0.93 32.43 -14.13
N SER A 208 -1.02 32.39 -15.45
CA SER A 208 -0.15 33.15 -16.34
C SER A 208 -0.38 34.63 -16.03
N LEU A 209 0.60 35.27 -15.39
CA LEU A 209 0.66 36.71 -15.32
C LEU A 209 0.94 37.23 -16.72
N GLY A 210 -0.10 37.76 -17.34
CA GLY A 210 0.00 38.63 -18.49
C GLY A 210 0.45 40.02 -18.09
#